data_0f7564aab565413f8f05af268f0f4240
#
_entry.id   0f7564aab565413f8f05af268f0f4240
#
_cell.length_a   1.000
_cell.length_b   1.000
_cell.length_c   1.000
_cell.angle_alpha   90.00
_cell.angle_beta   90.00
_cell.angle_gamma   90.00
#
_symmetry.space_group_name_H-M   'P 1'
#
loop_
_entity.id
_entity.type
_entity.pdbx_description
1 polymer ?
#
loop_
_entity_poly.entity_id
_entity_poly.type
_entity_poly.pdbx_seq_one_letter_code
_entity_poly.pdbx_strand_id
1 'polypeptide(L)'
;MIEVEVENRSGVAVDEPAAVELVRQVLGAEGVDSGEVGLVFVGPDESRALKREHLGIDEATDALAFPIDGTDALPDGLPRQLGDVVVCPQVVGDEWRPPLVHAVLHLVGYDHGADMEAREALHR
;
A
#
# COMPACT_ATOMS: atom_id res chain seq x y z
N MET A 1 5.56 6.74 15.59
CA MET A 1 6.42 6.35 14.46
C MET A 1 5.72 5.30 13.62
N ILE A 2 5.81 5.42 12.31
CA ILE A 2 5.26 4.42 11.40
C ILE A 2 6.27 3.29 11.23
N GLU A 3 5.86 2.07 11.52
CA GLU A 3 6.66 0.86 11.29
C GLU A 3 6.19 0.18 10.01
N VAL A 4 7.12 -0.05 9.10
CA VAL A 4 6.83 -0.72 7.83
C VAL A 4 7.57 -2.05 7.82
N GLU A 5 6.81 -3.14 7.78
CA GLU A 5 7.36 -4.49 7.62
C GLU A 5 7.36 -4.84 6.14
N VAL A 6 8.53 -5.19 5.61
CA VAL A 6 8.67 -5.49 4.19
C VAL A 6 8.96 -6.96 3.98
N GLU A 7 8.24 -7.55 3.03
CA GLU A 7 8.50 -8.92 2.57
C GLU A 7 8.52 -8.92 1.04
N ASN A 8 9.57 -9.49 0.47
CA ASN A 8 9.67 -9.63 -0.98
C ASN A 8 9.56 -11.10 -1.38
N ARG A 9 8.41 -11.48 -1.91
CA ARG A 9 8.13 -12.82 -2.45
C ARG A 9 8.09 -12.83 -3.98
N SER A 10 8.43 -11.71 -4.61
CA SER A 10 8.30 -11.55 -6.07
C SER A 10 9.37 -12.31 -6.87
N GLY A 11 10.49 -12.65 -6.26
CA GLY A 11 11.61 -13.26 -6.96
C GLY A 11 12.48 -12.27 -7.72
N VAL A 12 12.17 -10.98 -7.68
CA VAL A 12 12.99 -9.93 -8.31
C VAL A 12 13.46 -8.92 -7.28
N ALA A 13 14.57 -8.25 -7.57
CA ALA A 13 15.10 -7.21 -6.68
C ALA A 13 14.21 -5.97 -6.73
N VAL A 14 13.98 -5.37 -5.57
CA VAL A 14 13.23 -4.11 -5.43
C VAL A 14 14.01 -3.15 -4.54
N ASP A 15 13.76 -1.86 -4.70
CA ASP A 15 14.34 -0.84 -3.84
C ASP A 15 13.49 -0.71 -2.57
N GLU A 16 13.69 -1.63 -1.62
CA GLU A 16 12.92 -1.67 -0.37
C GLU A 16 13.06 -0.38 0.44
N PRO A 17 14.28 0.18 0.64
CA PRO A 17 14.40 1.43 1.39
C PRO A 17 13.62 2.60 0.77
N ALA A 18 13.64 2.73 -0.55
CA ALA A 18 12.90 3.79 -1.23
C ALA A 18 11.38 3.60 -1.09
N ALA A 19 10.91 2.35 -1.18
CA ALA A 19 9.49 2.05 -1.01
C ALA A 19 9.02 2.33 0.42
N VAL A 20 9.79 1.93 1.42
CA VAL A 20 9.50 2.20 2.84
C VAL A 20 9.43 3.71 3.09
N GLU A 21 10.39 4.45 2.57
CA GLU A 21 10.42 5.92 2.72
C GLU A 21 9.20 6.57 2.10
N LEU A 22 8.79 6.13 0.92
CA LEU A 22 7.61 6.65 0.26
C LEU A 22 6.33 6.39 1.08
N VAL A 23 6.18 5.18 1.62
CA VAL A 23 5.04 4.85 2.49
C VAL A 23 4.99 5.78 3.69
N ARG A 24 6.13 6.00 4.36
CA ARG A 24 6.22 6.90 5.52
C ARG A 24 5.91 8.35 5.15
N GLN A 25 6.39 8.82 4.01
CA GLN A 25 6.12 10.19 3.53
C GLN A 25 4.63 10.40 3.26
N VAL A 26 3.99 9.48 2.57
CA VAL A 26 2.56 9.58 2.27
C VAL A 26 1.74 9.57 3.55
N LEU A 27 1.99 8.62 4.43
CA LEU A 27 1.25 8.52 5.70
C LEU A 27 1.46 9.76 6.58
N GLY A 28 2.69 10.26 6.67
CA GLY A 28 2.97 11.48 7.42
C GLY A 28 2.24 12.69 6.87
N ALA A 29 2.22 12.84 5.55
CA ALA A 29 1.50 13.93 4.88
C ALA A 29 -0.03 13.82 5.07
N GLU A 30 -0.54 12.61 5.26
CA GLU A 30 -1.96 12.38 5.54
C GLU A 30 -2.29 12.46 7.05
N GLY A 31 -1.35 12.89 7.89
CA GLY A 31 -1.59 13.09 9.31
C GLY A 31 -1.49 11.83 10.17
N VAL A 32 -0.93 10.76 9.66
CA VAL A 32 -0.76 9.51 10.40
C VAL A 32 0.58 9.53 11.11
N ASP A 33 0.57 9.58 12.45
CA ASP A 33 1.78 9.70 13.28
C ASP A 33 2.41 8.37 13.62
N SER A 34 1.59 7.33 13.78
CA SER A 34 2.04 6.03 14.23
C SER A 34 1.17 4.92 13.68
N GLY A 35 1.70 3.73 13.67
CA GLY A 35 1.01 2.55 13.21
C GLY A 35 1.95 1.59 12.51
N GLU A 36 1.42 0.43 12.14
CA GLU A 36 2.13 -0.61 11.43
C GLU A 36 1.52 -0.83 10.05
N VAL A 37 2.38 -1.00 9.05
CA VAL A 37 1.97 -1.29 7.66
C VAL A 37 2.78 -2.48 7.17
N GLY A 38 2.12 -3.44 6.55
CA GLY A 38 2.77 -4.50 5.79
C GLY A 38 2.96 -4.04 4.34
N LEU A 39 4.17 -4.20 3.84
CA LEU A 39 4.49 -3.92 2.43
C LEU A 39 5.04 -5.20 1.81
N VAL A 40 4.28 -5.81 0.92
CA VAL A 40 4.60 -7.12 0.36
C VAL A 40 4.76 -7.02 -1.15
N PHE A 41 5.90 -7.49 -1.64
CA PHE A 41 6.14 -7.61 -3.08
C PHE A 41 5.87 -9.04 -3.49
N VAL A 42 5.02 -9.23 -4.49
CA VAL A 42 4.57 -10.55 -4.94
C VAL A 42 4.79 -10.73 -6.45
N GLY A 43 4.83 -11.97 -6.90
CA GLY A 43 4.86 -12.27 -8.32
C GLY A 43 3.48 -12.12 -8.97
N PRO A 44 3.42 -12.18 -10.33
CA PRO A 44 2.15 -12.00 -11.05
C PRO A 44 1.08 -13.04 -10.70
N ASP A 45 1.48 -14.29 -10.45
CA ASP A 45 0.52 -15.35 -10.11
C ASP A 45 -0.13 -15.10 -8.75
N GLU A 46 0.65 -14.69 -7.75
CA GLU A 46 0.13 -14.36 -6.43
C GLU A 46 -0.75 -13.11 -6.49
N SER A 47 -0.32 -12.07 -7.23
CA SER A 47 -1.12 -10.86 -7.45
C SER A 47 -2.47 -11.18 -8.07
N ARG A 48 -2.47 -12.04 -9.09
CA ARG A 48 -3.69 -12.49 -9.75
C ARG A 48 -4.62 -13.24 -8.80
N ALA A 49 -4.05 -14.16 -8.00
CA ALA A 49 -4.80 -14.94 -7.02
C ALA A 49 -5.44 -14.04 -5.95
N LEU A 50 -4.69 -13.07 -5.43
CA LEU A 50 -5.19 -12.13 -4.43
C LEU A 50 -6.33 -11.27 -5.00
N LYS A 51 -6.18 -10.76 -6.21
CA LYS A 51 -7.21 -9.94 -6.85
C LYS A 51 -8.47 -10.75 -7.12
N ARG A 52 -8.33 -12.00 -7.57
CA ARG A 52 -9.46 -12.89 -7.80
C ARG A 52 -10.20 -13.21 -6.50
N GLU A 53 -9.48 -13.52 -5.41
CA GLU A 53 -10.08 -13.87 -4.11
C GLU A 53 -10.81 -12.69 -3.47
N HIS A 54 -10.25 -11.48 -3.58
CA HIS A 54 -10.76 -10.31 -2.86
C HIS A 54 -11.65 -9.41 -3.70
N LEU A 55 -11.46 -9.37 -5.01
CA LEU A 55 -12.21 -8.49 -5.92
C LEU A 55 -13.00 -9.24 -6.98
N GLY A 56 -12.82 -10.55 -7.09
CA GLY A 56 -13.49 -11.37 -8.11
C GLY A 56 -12.97 -11.17 -9.52
N ILE A 57 -11.84 -10.50 -9.68
CA ILE A 57 -11.24 -10.20 -10.98
C ILE A 57 -10.00 -11.09 -11.17
N ASP A 58 -9.98 -11.87 -12.25
CA ASP A 58 -8.92 -12.84 -12.53
C ASP A 58 -7.87 -12.25 -13.47
N GLU A 59 -7.07 -11.32 -12.93
CA GLU A 59 -5.94 -10.71 -13.64
C GLU A 59 -4.88 -10.24 -12.65
N ALA A 60 -3.62 -10.22 -13.05
CA ALA A 60 -2.55 -9.62 -12.26
C ALA A 60 -2.76 -8.10 -12.21
N THR A 61 -2.44 -7.50 -11.07
CA THR A 61 -2.60 -6.06 -10.86
C THR A 61 -1.29 -5.44 -10.37
N ASP A 62 -1.18 -4.13 -10.50
CA ASP A 62 -0.03 -3.35 -10.06
C ASP A 62 0.11 -3.33 -8.53
N ALA A 63 -0.95 -2.93 -7.83
CA ALA A 63 -0.96 -2.87 -6.38
C ALA A 63 -2.37 -3.11 -5.82
N LEU A 64 -2.42 -3.63 -4.59
CA LEU A 64 -3.65 -3.86 -3.84
C LEU A 64 -3.47 -3.33 -2.43
N ALA A 65 -4.53 -2.80 -1.85
CA ALA A 65 -4.56 -2.36 -0.45
C ALA A 65 -5.58 -3.17 0.33
N PHE A 66 -5.18 -3.63 1.51
CA PHE A 66 -6.04 -4.40 2.43
C PHE A 66 -6.08 -3.68 3.77
N PRO A 67 -6.99 -2.70 3.96
CA PRO A 67 -7.11 -1.99 5.23
C PRO A 67 -7.52 -2.92 6.37
N ILE A 68 -6.94 -2.70 7.55
CA ILE A 68 -7.34 -3.40 8.79
C ILE A 68 -8.02 -2.39 9.70
N ASP A 69 -7.24 -1.54 10.38
CA ASP A 69 -7.79 -0.46 11.21
C ASP A 69 -7.95 0.85 10.43
N GLY A 70 -7.13 1.05 9.40
CA GLY A 70 -7.11 2.31 8.65
C GLY A 70 -6.91 3.50 9.58
N THR A 71 -7.80 4.47 9.49
CA THR A 71 -7.82 5.65 10.36
C THR A 71 -8.99 5.64 11.35
N ASP A 72 -9.65 4.50 11.53
CA ASP A 72 -10.75 4.36 12.48
C ASP A 72 -10.28 4.61 13.92
N ALA A 73 -11.21 5.08 14.76
CA ALA A 73 -10.90 5.31 16.16
C ALA A 73 -10.61 3.99 16.87
N LEU A 74 -9.54 3.98 17.66
CA LEU A 74 -9.14 2.81 18.47
C LEU A 74 -9.15 3.19 19.95
N PRO A 75 -9.38 2.20 20.85
CA PRO A 75 -9.17 2.43 22.27
C PRO A 75 -7.73 2.84 22.57
N ASP A 76 -7.56 3.66 23.60
CA ASP A 76 -6.23 4.12 24.02
C ASP A 76 -5.32 2.93 24.37
N GLY A 77 -4.06 3.02 23.95
CA GLY A 77 -3.04 2.02 24.25
C GLY A 77 -3.01 0.83 23.30
N LEU A 78 -3.91 0.73 22.33
CA LEU A 78 -3.85 -0.32 21.32
C LEU A 78 -2.98 0.13 20.13
N PRO A 79 -2.04 -0.73 19.66
CA PRO A 79 -1.28 -0.41 18.46
C PRO A 79 -2.19 -0.43 17.24
N ARG A 80 -1.98 0.53 16.34
CA ARG A 80 -2.75 0.63 15.10
C ARG A 80 -2.13 -0.28 14.03
N GLN A 81 -2.97 -1.13 13.45
CA GLN A 81 -2.63 -1.93 12.28
C GLN A 81 -3.30 -1.27 11.08
N LEU A 82 -2.56 -0.46 10.33
CA LEU A 82 -3.13 0.28 9.19
C LEU A 82 -3.64 -0.67 8.12
N GLY A 83 -2.87 -1.69 7.82
CA GLY A 83 -3.21 -2.70 6.84
C GLY A 83 -2.00 -3.14 6.04
N ASP A 84 -2.26 -3.84 4.95
CA ASP A 84 -1.23 -4.36 4.05
C ASP A 84 -1.36 -3.72 2.67
N VAL A 85 -0.21 -3.46 2.06
CA VAL A 85 -0.10 -3.04 0.67
C VAL A 85 0.69 -4.11 -0.08
N VAL A 86 0.14 -4.57 -1.18
CA VAL A 86 0.75 -5.61 -2.02
C VAL A 86 1.09 -4.99 -3.36
N VAL A 87 2.34 -5.15 -3.80
CA VAL A 87 2.83 -4.59 -5.08
C VAL A 87 3.41 -5.73 -5.91
N CYS A 88 3.11 -5.74 -7.21
CA CYS A 88 3.69 -6.68 -8.16
C CYS A 88 4.77 -5.99 -9.00
N PRO A 89 6.08 -6.17 -8.69
CA PRO A 89 7.15 -5.49 -9.41
C PRO A 89 7.19 -5.80 -10.89
N GLN A 90 6.81 -7.00 -11.29
CA GLN A 90 6.81 -7.41 -12.69
C GLN A 90 5.75 -6.64 -13.51
N VAL A 91 4.69 -6.16 -12.86
CA VAL A 91 3.65 -5.36 -13.52
C VAL A 91 4.03 -3.89 -13.54
N VAL A 92 4.52 -3.36 -12.40
CA VAL A 92 4.79 -1.91 -12.28
C VAL A 92 6.16 -1.51 -12.86
N GLY A 93 7.14 -2.40 -12.86
CA GLY A 93 8.50 -2.08 -13.32
C GLY A 93 9.07 -0.89 -12.57
N ASP A 94 9.70 0.03 -13.29
CA ASP A 94 10.28 1.25 -12.72
C ASP A 94 9.23 2.28 -12.27
N GLU A 95 7.99 2.14 -12.73
CA GLU A 95 6.86 3.02 -12.40
C GLU A 95 6.09 2.53 -11.18
N TRP A 96 6.80 2.12 -10.14
CA TRP A 96 6.19 1.56 -8.93
C TRP A 96 5.66 2.62 -7.96
N ARG A 97 6.14 3.87 -8.04
CA ARG A 97 5.74 4.92 -7.10
C ARG A 97 4.26 5.28 -7.18
N PRO A 98 3.68 5.60 -8.35
CA PRO A 98 2.26 5.95 -8.40
C PRO A 98 1.32 4.85 -7.89
N PRO A 99 1.47 3.57 -8.28
CA PRO A 99 0.62 2.52 -7.72
C PRO A 99 0.76 2.36 -6.20
N LEU A 100 1.97 2.51 -5.66
CA LEU A 100 2.20 2.42 -4.22
C LEU A 100 1.51 3.58 -3.48
N VAL A 101 1.63 4.80 -3.96
CA VAL A 101 0.92 5.97 -3.40
C VAL A 101 -0.58 5.71 -3.40
N HIS A 102 -1.14 5.26 -4.52
CA HIS A 102 -2.56 4.96 -4.66
C HIS A 102 -3.03 3.95 -3.60
N ALA A 103 -2.28 2.85 -3.43
CA ALA A 103 -2.62 1.82 -2.45
C ALA A 103 -2.53 2.34 -1.01
N VAL A 104 -1.52 3.13 -0.68
CA VAL A 104 -1.39 3.73 0.67
C VAL A 104 -2.54 4.69 0.94
N LEU A 105 -2.96 5.48 -0.03
CA LEU A 105 -4.12 6.36 0.13
C LEU A 105 -5.40 5.59 0.39
N HIS A 106 -5.58 4.42 -0.23
CA HIS A 106 -6.70 3.53 0.10
C HIS A 106 -6.65 3.06 1.56
N LEU A 107 -5.47 2.79 2.10
CA LEU A 107 -5.33 2.39 3.50
C LEU A 107 -5.87 3.46 4.46
N VAL A 108 -5.74 4.73 4.11
CA VAL A 108 -6.22 5.83 4.96
C VAL A 108 -7.62 6.33 4.59
N GLY A 109 -8.34 5.56 3.76
CA GLY A 109 -9.76 5.77 3.55
C GLY A 109 -10.16 6.49 2.27
N TYR A 110 -9.21 6.83 1.40
CA TYR A 110 -9.57 7.42 0.11
C TYR A 110 -10.12 6.36 -0.83
N ASP A 111 -11.23 6.68 -1.48
CA ASP A 111 -11.76 5.90 -2.59
C ASP A 111 -11.42 6.59 -3.92
N HIS A 112 -11.65 5.91 -5.03
CA HIS A 112 -11.48 6.51 -6.36
C HIS A 112 -12.33 7.77 -6.51
N GLY A 113 -11.77 8.79 -7.13
CA GLY A 113 -12.46 10.05 -7.38
C GLY A 113 -11.54 11.26 -7.29
N ALA A 114 -12.15 12.45 -7.31
CA ALA A 114 -11.41 13.71 -7.35
C ALA A 114 -10.53 13.95 -6.12
N ASP A 115 -10.99 13.55 -4.93
CA ASP A 115 -10.22 13.72 -3.70
C ASP A 115 -8.94 12.88 -3.71
N MET A 116 -9.04 11.62 -4.12
CA MET A 116 -7.89 10.74 -4.26
C MET A 116 -6.94 11.25 -5.33
N GLU A 117 -7.44 11.68 -6.48
CA GLU A 117 -6.62 12.22 -7.56
C GLU A 117 -5.84 13.45 -7.11
N ALA A 118 -6.46 14.34 -6.34
CA ALA A 118 -5.79 15.51 -5.78
C ALA A 118 -4.67 15.13 -4.82
N ARG A 119 -4.90 14.13 -3.95
CA ARG A 119 -3.87 13.64 -3.02
C ARG A 119 -2.72 12.94 -3.77
N GLU A 120 -3.03 12.13 -4.77
CA GLU A 120 -2.00 11.50 -5.60
C GLU A 120 -1.10 12.54 -6.27
N ALA A 121 -1.67 13.64 -6.74
CA ALA A 121 -0.90 14.73 -7.36
C ALA A 121 0.09 15.37 -6.39
N LEU A 122 -0.23 15.44 -5.09
CA LEU A 122 0.67 15.97 -4.06
C LEU A 122 1.88 15.05 -3.80
N HIS A 123 1.76 13.77 -4.11
CA HIS A 123 2.79 12.76 -3.84
C HIS A 123 3.59 12.35 -5.09
N ARG A 124 3.41 13.04 -6.18
CA ARG A 124 4.19 12.80 -7.41
C ARG A 124 5.62 13.29 -7.30
#